data_4636b572686b092b491bd42fada8c908
#
_entry.id   4636b572686b092b491bd42fada8c908
#
_cell.length_a   1.000
_cell.length_b   1.000
_cell.length_c   1.000
_cell.angle_alpha   90.00
_cell.angle_beta   90.00
_cell.angle_gamma   90.00
#
_symmetry.space_group_name_H-M   'P 1'
#
loop_
_entity.id
_entity.type
_entity.pdbx_description
1 polymer ?
#
loop_
_entity_poly.entity_id
_entity_poly.type
_entity_poly.pdbx_seq_one_letter_code
_entity_poly.pdbx_strand_id
1 'polypeptide(L)'
;LEGAVFEIYNKANALVDTIESNSRGLAVSKPLPLGRYIVKEVSSPQYYSVSDEEVTVYLEHEGQIVQIEFLNESVYTNVSINKSGYTEVVPGQEIRYTFKDIGNNSTVPLDSFYWRDTLPTDAVRLDKIITGTYSARLNYKVVFQTNLSNTQRVLADNLNTLQNYTLDASPAALGLASNEYVTQVTFLFGRVPGGFRQVETPYIYC
;
A
#
# COMPACT_ATOMS: atom_id res chain seq x y z
N LEU A 1 11.29 -23.18 5.13
CA LEU A 1 9.99 -23.02 4.49
C LEU A 1 9.84 -24.01 3.34
N GLU A 2 8.65 -24.59 3.15
CA GLU A 2 8.31 -25.47 2.04
C GLU A 2 7.71 -24.66 0.88
N GLY A 3 8.10 -24.98 -0.38
CA GLY A 3 7.54 -24.39 -1.58
C GLY A 3 8.21 -23.08 -2.01
N ALA A 4 9.36 -22.70 -1.47
CA ALA A 4 10.21 -21.65 -2.02
C ALA A 4 10.89 -22.16 -3.30
N VAL A 5 10.84 -21.38 -4.38
CA VAL A 5 11.43 -21.74 -5.68
C VAL A 5 12.65 -20.88 -5.96
N PHE A 6 13.74 -21.55 -6.32
CA PHE A 6 15.01 -20.91 -6.64
C PHE A 6 15.43 -21.24 -8.08
N GLU A 7 15.99 -20.26 -8.74
CA GLU A 7 16.60 -20.41 -10.06
C GLU A 7 18.13 -20.29 -9.95
N ILE A 8 18.83 -21.15 -10.67
CA ILE A 8 20.28 -21.21 -10.71
C ILE A 8 20.74 -20.84 -12.12
N TYR A 9 21.56 -19.82 -12.22
CA TYR A 9 22.11 -19.30 -13.46
C TYR A 9 23.60 -19.52 -13.55
N ASN A 10 24.11 -19.87 -14.73
CA ASN A 10 25.54 -20.02 -14.97
C ASN A 10 26.24 -18.67 -15.26
N LYS A 11 27.55 -18.67 -15.51
CA LYS A 11 28.35 -17.50 -15.84
C LYS A 11 27.86 -16.73 -17.09
N ALA A 12 27.19 -17.42 -18.04
CA ALA A 12 26.62 -16.82 -19.24
C ALA A 12 25.18 -16.28 -19.01
N ASN A 13 24.73 -16.22 -17.74
CA ASN A 13 23.38 -15.86 -17.35
C ASN A 13 22.29 -16.76 -17.95
N ALA A 14 22.61 -18.00 -18.25
CA ALA A 14 21.66 -19.00 -18.69
C ALA A 14 21.11 -19.78 -17.49
N LEU A 15 19.79 -19.96 -17.44
CA LEU A 15 19.11 -20.79 -16.45
C LEU A 15 19.58 -22.25 -16.61
N VAL A 16 20.12 -22.84 -15.57
CA VAL A 16 20.65 -24.20 -15.60
C VAL A 16 19.88 -25.16 -14.71
N ASP A 17 19.21 -24.64 -13.68
CA ASP A 17 18.34 -25.43 -12.80
C ASP A 17 17.26 -24.57 -12.16
N THR A 18 16.13 -25.21 -11.82
CA THR A 18 15.07 -24.64 -10.99
C THR A 18 14.76 -25.67 -9.90
N ILE A 19 14.85 -25.24 -8.65
CA ILE A 19 14.69 -26.12 -7.49
C ILE A 19 13.64 -25.55 -6.54
N GLU A 20 12.94 -26.44 -5.84
CA GLU A 20 11.90 -26.09 -4.87
C GLU A 20 12.24 -26.68 -3.50
N SER A 21 12.00 -25.93 -2.44
CA SER A 21 12.25 -26.38 -1.08
C SER A 21 11.16 -27.35 -0.60
N ASN A 22 11.61 -28.41 0.05
CA ASN A 22 10.76 -29.42 0.65
C ASN A 22 10.25 -29.01 2.05
N SER A 23 9.51 -29.91 2.72
CA SER A 23 8.94 -29.68 4.06
C SER A 23 9.96 -29.38 5.17
N ARG A 24 11.26 -29.65 4.92
CA ARG A 24 12.36 -29.27 5.82
C ARG A 24 12.98 -27.92 5.46
N GLY A 25 12.48 -27.25 4.41
CA GLY A 25 13.04 -26.02 3.88
C GLY A 25 14.33 -26.21 3.07
N LEU A 26 14.59 -27.42 2.60
CA LEU A 26 15.80 -27.76 1.83
C LEU A 26 15.44 -27.89 0.34
N ALA A 27 16.20 -27.19 -0.50
CA ALA A 27 16.22 -27.37 -1.95
C ALA A 27 17.60 -27.84 -2.38
N VAL A 28 17.67 -28.78 -3.30
CA VAL A 28 18.95 -29.39 -3.76
C VAL A 28 18.96 -29.37 -5.29
N SER A 29 20.02 -28.79 -5.86
CA SER A 29 20.21 -28.81 -7.31
C SER A 29 20.63 -30.20 -7.81
N LYS A 30 20.40 -30.43 -9.10
CA LYS A 30 21.11 -31.49 -9.80
C LYS A 30 22.63 -31.26 -9.78
N PRO A 31 23.46 -32.25 -10.04
CA PRO A 31 24.90 -32.05 -10.23
C PRO A 31 25.17 -31.00 -11.32
N LEU A 32 25.97 -30.00 -10.98
CA LEU A 32 26.33 -28.90 -11.89
C LEU A 32 27.82 -29.00 -12.24
N PRO A 33 28.25 -28.65 -13.47
CA PRO A 33 29.66 -28.51 -13.83
C PRO A 33 30.40 -27.53 -12.94
N LEU A 34 31.73 -27.61 -12.90
CA LEU A 34 32.57 -26.61 -12.20
C LEU A 34 32.39 -25.24 -12.82
N GLY A 35 32.29 -24.22 -11.97
CA GLY A 35 32.08 -22.85 -12.45
C GLY A 35 31.43 -21.92 -11.45
N ARG A 36 31.13 -20.69 -11.91
CA ARG A 36 30.40 -19.68 -11.16
C ARG A 36 28.91 -19.77 -11.46
N TYR A 37 28.11 -19.71 -10.41
CA TYR A 37 26.67 -19.70 -10.47
C TYR A 37 26.08 -18.54 -9.65
N ILE A 38 24.91 -18.08 -10.04
CA ILE A 38 24.08 -17.14 -9.28
C ILE A 38 22.80 -17.89 -8.92
N VAL A 39 22.44 -17.88 -7.65
CA VAL A 39 21.19 -18.44 -7.12
C VAL A 39 20.33 -17.28 -6.64
N LYS A 40 19.06 -17.29 -7.01
CA LYS A 40 18.07 -16.32 -6.55
C LYS A 40 16.73 -17.00 -6.30
N GLU A 41 16.01 -16.49 -5.34
CA GLU A 41 14.62 -16.89 -5.11
C GLU A 41 13.72 -16.19 -6.13
N VAL A 42 12.81 -16.93 -6.75
CA VAL A 42 11.85 -16.43 -7.75
C VAL A 42 10.40 -16.56 -7.29
N SER A 43 10.15 -17.40 -6.30
CA SER A 43 8.83 -17.55 -5.67
C SER A 43 8.99 -17.95 -4.22
N SER A 44 8.27 -17.30 -3.33
CA SER A 44 8.17 -17.63 -1.91
C SER A 44 6.87 -18.40 -1.61
N PRO A 45 6.83 -19.17 -0.51
CA PRO A 45 5.59 -19.75 -0.01
C PRO A 45 4.55 -18.68 0.34
N GLN A 46 3.30 -19.10 0.39
CA GLN A 46 2.20 -18.23 0.79
C GLN A 46 2.49 -17.56 2.16
N TYR A 47 2.23 -16.27 2.27
CA TYR A 47 2.47 -15.41 3.44
C TYR A 47 3.93 -15.04 3.69
N TYR A 48 4.81 -15.24 2.72
CA TYR A 48 6.20 -14.78 2.79
C TYR A 48 6.55 -13.94 1.56
N SER A 49 7.46 -12.97 1.73
CA SER A 49 8.00 -12.18 0.63
C SER A 49 9.13 -12.95 -0.06
N VAL A 50 9.24 -12.80 -1.37
CA VAL A 50 10.41 -13.26 -2.11
C VAL A 50 11.63 -12.48 -1.63
N SER A 51 12.76 -13.17 -1.40
CA SER A 51 14.04 -12.54 -1.10
C SER A 51 14.61 -11.87 -2.35
N ASP A 52 15.03 -10.61 -2.23
CA ASP A 52 15.73 -9.88 -3.30
C ASP A 52 17.22 -10.26 -3.39
N GLU A 53 17.70 -11.17 -2.56
CA GLU A 53 19.09 -11.56 -2.48
C GLU A 53 19.49 -12.43 -3.69
N GLU A 54 20.65 -12.10 -4.29
CA GLU A 54 21.31 -12.92 -5.29
C GLU A 54 22.64 -13.45 -4.71
N VAL A 55 22.74 -14.77 -4.57
CA VAL A 55 23.93 -15.39 -3.99
C VAL A 55 24.82 -15.94 -5.09
N THR A 56 26.09 -15.50 -5.13
CA THR A 56 27.11 -16.04 -6.03
C THR A 56 27.80 -17.23 -5.40
N VAL A 57 27.83 -18.35 -6.11
CA VAL A 57 28.41 -19.63 -5.70
C VAL A 57 29.52 -20.04 -6.69
N TYR A 58 30.59 -20.61 -6.18
CA TYR A 58 31.69 -21.18 -6.98
C TYR A 58 31.80 -22.67 -6.70
N LEU A 59 31.71 -23.49 -7.74
CA LEU A 59 32.06 -24.94 -7.70
C LEU A 59 33.45 -25.11 -8.29
N GLU A 60 34.43 -25.39 -7.44
CA GLU A 60 35.85 -25.39 -7.80
C GLU A 60 36.42 -26.80 -7.92
N HIS A 61 35.80 -27.81 -7.29
CA HIS A 61 36.24 -29.20 -7.34
C HIS A 61 35.06 -30.14 -7.41
N GLU A 62 35.31 -31.31 -7.99
CA GLU A 62 34.33 -32.36 -8.15
C GLU A 62 33.84 -32.88 -6.78
N GLY A 63 32.53 -33.08 -6.67
CA GLY A 63 31.88 -33.50 -5.43
C GLY A 63 31.68 -32.40 -4.37
N GLN A 64 32.03 -31.15 -4.68
CA GLN A 64 31.80 -30.01 -3.78
C GLN A 64 30.30 -29.79 -3.55
N ILE A 65 29.94 -29.59 -2.28
CA ILE A 65 28.60 -29.15 -1.87
C ILE A 65 28.73 -27.76 -1.25
N VAL A 66 27.99 -26.77 -1.77
CA VAL A 66 27.90 -25.45 -1.19
C VAL A 66 26.50 -25.28 -0.60
N GLN A 67 26.44 -24.87 0.65
CA GLN A 67 25.18 -24.53 1.35
C GLN A 67 25.02 -23.04 1.40
N ILE A 68 23.83 -22.58 1.06
CA ILE A 68 23.41 -21.18 1.13
C ILE A 68 22.07 -21.11 1.85
N GLU A 69 21.79 -19.99 2.47
CA GLU A 69 20.55 -19.75 3.20
C GLU A 69 19.89 -18.49 2.64
N PHE A 70 18.58 -18.56 2.39
CA PHE A 70 17.75 -17.43 2.07
C PHE A 70 16.76 -17.20 3.22
N LEU A 71 16.63 -15.96 3.63
CA LEU A 71 15.67 -15.56 4.67
C LEU A 71 14.47 -14.90 4.02
N ASN A 72 13.28 -15.43 4.29
CA ASN A 72 12.03 -14.84 3.85
C ASN A 72 11.37 -14.13 5.03
N GLU A 73 10.91 -12.91 4.78
CA GLU A 73 10.10 -12.18 5.75
C GLU A 73 8.63 -12.58 5.61
N SER A 74 7.93 -12.74 6.74
CA SER A 74 6.50 -13.01 6.71
C SER A 74 5.75 -11.79 6.18
N VAL A 75 4.83 -12.03 5.24
CA VAL A 75 3.91 -11.00 4.75
C VAL A 75 2.82 -10.79 5.79
N TYR A 76 2.82 -9.63 6.39
CA TYR A 76 1.76 -9.16 7.27
C TYR A 76 1.02 -8.01 6.60
N THR A 77 -0.29 -8.16 6.41
CA THR A 77 -1.15 -7.13 5.82
C THR A 77 -2.08 -6.57 6.87
N ASN A 78 -2.01 -5.27 7.11
CA ASN A 78 -2.88 -4.55 8.02
C ASN A 78 -3.02 -3.09 7.59
N VAL A 79 -4.21 -2.57 7.71
CA VAL A 79 -4.50 -1.15 7.49
C VAL A 79 -5.24 -0.60 8.70
N SER A 80 -5.05 0.67 8.99
CA SER A 80 -5.72 1.34 10.09
C SER A 80 -6.31 2.66 9.65
N ILE A 81 -7.41 3.04 10.30
CA ILE A 81 -8.00 4.37 10.28
C ILE A 81 -8.89 4.53 11.50
N ASN A 82 -8.83 5.68 12.15
CA ASN A 82 -9.71 6.08 13.23
C ASN A 82 -10.39 7.40 12.87
N LYS A 83 -11.72 7.48 13.05
CA LYS A 83 -12.52 8.70 12.88
C LYS A 83 -13.04 9.15 14.24
N SER A 84 -12.94 10.44 14.53
CA SER A 84 -13.55 11.09 15.68
C SER A 84 -14.20 12.40 15.29
N GLY A 85 -15.20 12.81 16.04
CA GLY A 85 -15.96 14.06 15.84
C GLY A 85 -16.64 14.48 17.13
N TYR A 86 -17.46 15.52 17.08
CA TYR A 86 -18.29 15.95 18.19
C TYR A 86 -19.44 14.95 18.43
N THR A 87 -19.77 14.71 19.68
CA THR A 87 -20.91 13.84 20.07
C THR A 87 -22.23 14.63 20.07
N GLU A 88 -22.15 15.94 20.30
CA GLU A 88 -23.31 16.84 20.33
C GLU A 88 -22.95 18.14 19.62
N VAL A 89 -23.87 18.65 18.81
CA VAL A 89 -23.71 19.90 18.06
C VAL A 89 -25.05 20.64 18.02
N VAL A 90 -24.99 21.97 17.91
CA VAL A 90 -26.17 22.79 17.68
C VAL A 90 -26.32 23.13 16.20
N PRO A 91 -27.54 23.34 15.68
CA PRO A 91 -27.77 23.73 14.31
C PRO A 91 -26.96 24.98 13.91
N GLY A 92 -26.25 24.89 12.76
CA GLY A 92 -25.38 25.96 12.25
C GLY A 92 -23.97 25.99 12.82
N GLN A 93 -23.63 25.07 13.70
CA GLN A 93 -22.25 24.91 14.19
C GLN A 93 -21.39 24.19 13.15
N GLU A 94 -20.18 24.70 12.89
CA GLU A 94 -19.17 23.97 12.09
C GLU A 94 -18.76 22.67 12.81
N ILE A 95 -18.82 21.58 12.10
CA ILE A 95 -18.41 20.25 12.60
C ILE A 95 -17.10 19.88 11.97
N ARG A 96 -16.15 19.39 12.78
CA ARG A 96 -14.86 18.88 12.32
C ARG A 96 -14.73 17.40 12.63
N TYR A 97 -14.60 16.59 11.60
CA TYR A 97 -14.18 15.19 11.71
C TYR A 97 -12.66 15.10 11.63
N THR A 98 -12.10 14.34 12.52
CA THR A 98 -10.65 14.12 12.65
C THR A 98 -10.33 12.68 12.30
N PHE A 99 -9.34 12.47 11.42
CA PHE A 99 -8.92 11.13 10.99
C PHE A 99 -7.49 10.86 11.47
N LYS A 100 -7.30 9.77 12.20
CA LYS A 100 -6.02 9.37 12.79
C LYS A 100 -5.68 7.94 12.39
N ASP A 101 -4.40 7.61 12.60
CA ASP A 101 -3.87 6.26 12.41
C ASP A 101 -4.08 5.72 10.99
N ILE A 102 -4.15 6.61 9.99
CA ILE A 102 -4.27 6.23 8.59
C ILE A 102 -2.93 5.66 8.13
N GLY A 103 -2.92 4.38 7.78
CA GLY A 103 -1.68 3.76 7.34
C GLY A 103 -1.81 2.36 6.79
N ASN A 104 -0.77 2.00 6.05
CA ASN A 104 -0.44 0.64 5.68
C ASN A 104 0.55 0.10 6.72
N ASN A 105 0.07 -0.61 7.72
CA ASN A 105 0.89 -1.24 8.76
C ASN A 105 1.46 -2.60 8.32
N SER A 106 1.32 -2.91 7.03
CA SER A 106 1.83 -4.15 6.44
C SER A 106 3.34 -4.08 6.26
N THR A 107 4.00 -5.24 6.20
CA THR A 107 5.41 -5.37 5.81
C THR A 107 5.62 -5.21 4.30
N VAL A 108 4.53 -5.24 3.51
CA VAL A 108 4.55 -5.20 2.05
C VAL A 108 3.81 -3.98 1.50
N PRO A 109 4.12 -3.53 0.27
CA PRO A 109 3.33 -2.53 -0.42
C PRO A 109 1.89 -2.98 -0.67
N LEU A 110 0.96 -2.02 -0.73
CA LEU A 110 -0.43 -2.22 -1.14
C LEU A 110 -0.70 -1.44 -2.42
N ASP A 111 -1.26 -2.09 -3.44
CA ASP A 111 -1.42 -1.50 -4.78
C ASP A 111 -2.63 -0.58 -4.95
N SER A 112 -3.60 -0.67 -4.05
CA SER A 112 -4.86 0.09 -4.14
C SER A 112 -5.25 0.68 -2.78
N PHE A 113 -4.30 1.37 -2.15
CA PHE A 113 -4.56 2.00 -0.85
C PHE A 113 -5.44 3.24 -1.02
N TYR A 114 -6.49 3.31 -0.23
CA TYR A 114 -7.39 4.46 -0.13
C TYR A 114 -8.02 4.51 1.26
N TRP A 115 -8.48 5.68 1.65
CA TRP A 115 -9.43 5.81 2.75
C TRP A 115 -10.63 6.66 2.33
N ARG A 116 -11.74 6.45 3.02
CA ARG A 116 -13.04 6.97 2.64
C ARG A 116 -13.82 7.39 3.87
N ASP A 117 -14.53 8.50 3.73
CA ASP A 117 -15.52 8.94 4.70
C ASP A 117 -16.91 9.02 4.06
N THR A 118 -17.89 8.44 4.73
CA THR A 118 -19.30 8.61 4.39
C THR A 118 -19.92 9.58 5.38
N LEU A 119 -20.47 10.66 4.86
CA LEU A 119 -21.03 11.75 5.66
C LEU A 119 -22.44 11.41 6.16
N PRO A 120 -22.79 11.79 7.40
CA PRO A 120 -24.16 11.70 7.90
C PRO A 120 -25.03 12.82 7.30
N THR A 121 -25.49 12.62 6.07
CA THR A 121 -26.09 13.63 5.22
C THR A 121 -27.47 14.14 5.64
N ASP A 122 -28.09 13.50 6.60
CA ASP A 122 -29.26 13.98 7.31
C ASP A 122 -28.95 15.16 8.25
N ALA A 123 -27.69 15.29 8.68
CA ALA A 123 -27.27 16.28 9.67
C ALA A 123 -26.22 17.30 9.14
N VAL A 124 -25.39 16.92 8.17
CA VAL A 124 -24.24 17.76 7.75
C VAL A 124 -24.15 17.96 6.25
N ARG A 125 -23.41 19.01 5.86
CA ARG A 125 -22.97 19.27 4.48
C ARG A 125 -21.48 19.55 4.46
N LEU A 126 -20.79 18.98 3.46
CA LEU A 126 -19.36 19.18 3.27
C LEU A 126 -19.07 20.67 2.97
N ASP A 127 -18.03 21.20 3.62
CA ASP A 127 -17.58 22.58 3.43
C ASP A 127 -16.13 22.65 2.97
N LYS A 128 -15.20 22.06 3.72
CA LYS A 128 -13.77 22.06 3.37
C LYS A 128 -13.06 20.81 3.86
N ILE A 129 -11.90 20.53 3.26
CA ILE A 129 -11.04 19.41 3.62
C ILE A 129 -9.63 19.91 3.84
N ILE A 130 -9.01 19.49 4.96
CA ILE A 130 -7.57 19.61 5.19
C ILE A 130 -6.99 18.21 5.01
N THR A 131 -6.01 18.07 4.09
CA THR A 131 -5.59 16.75 3.62
C THR A 131 -4.61 16.04 4.54
N GLY A 132 -3.95 16.77 5.44
CA GLY A 132 -2.82 16.23 6.19
C GLY A 132 -1.61 15.95 5.32
N THR A 133 -0.61 15.29 5.92
CA THR A 133 0.60 14.81 5.24
C THR A 133 0.90 13.38 5.59
N TYR A 134 1.75 12.72 4.78
CA TYR A 134 2.07 11.29 4.91
C TYR A 134 3.57 11.03 4.79
N SER A 135 4.03 9.85 5.22
CA SER A 135 5.44 9.51 5.42
C SER A 135 6.26 9.26 4.15
N ALA A 136 5.62 9.04 2.99
CA ALA A 136 6.31 8.78 1.72
C ALA A 136 5.84 9.76 0.65
N ARG A 137 6.74 10.18 -0.25
CA ARG A 137 6.42 11.05 -1.38
C ARG A 137 5.68 10.26 -2.46
N LEU A 138 4.39 10.52 -2.61
CA LEU A 138 3.50 9.95 -3.61
C LEU A 138 2.57 11.04 -4.13
N ASN A 139 1.90 10.78 -5.24
CA ASN A 139 0.78 11.59 -5.69
C ASN A 139 -0.53 10.85 -5.42
N TYR A 140 -1.54 11.62 -5.02
CA TYR A 140 -2.87 11.10 -4.75
C TYR A 140 -3.94 12.07 -5.26
N LYS A 141 -5.17 11.61 -5.25
CA LYS A 141 -6.33 12.44 -5.58
C LYS A 141 -7.43 12.30 -4.54
N VAL A 142 -8.23 13.33 -4.44
CA VAL A 142 -9.45 13.35 -3.63
C VAL A 142 -10.65 13.38 -4.56
N VAL A 143 -11.57 12.44 -4.36
CA VAL A 143 -12.81 12.33 -5.13
C VAL A 143 -14.00 12.34 -4.21
N PHE A 144 -15.18 12.69 -4.74
CA PHE A 144 -16.43 12.68 -3.99
C PHE A 144 -17.56 12.06 -4.79
N GLN A 145 -18.61 11.65 -4.10
CA GLN A 145 -19.90 11.22 -4.65
C GLN A 145 -21.01 12.05 -4.05
N THR A 146 -22.14 12.13 -4.75
CA THR A 146 -23.30 12.91 -4.32
C THR A 146 -24.54 12.04 -4.16
N ASN A 147 -25.59 12.59 -3.56
CA ASN A 147 -26.88 11.94 -3.45
C ASN A 147 -27.56 11.65 -4.80
N LEU A 148 -27.18 12.38 -5.85
CA LEU A 148 -27.74 12.22 -7.20
C LEU A 148 -26.96 11.23 -8.06
N SER A 149 -25.71 10.91 -7.69
CA SER A 149 -24.85 10.00 -8.48
C SER A 149 -23.79 9.32 -7.63
N ASN A 150 -23.65 8.01 -7.81
CA ASN A 150 -22.54 7.23 -7.27
C ASN A 150 -21.26 7.33 -8.12
N THR A 151 -21.27 8.10 -9.21
CA THR A 151 -20.07 8.35 -10.00
C THR A 151 -19.12 9.24 -9.22
N GLN A 152 -17.86 8.83 -9.12
CA GLN A 152 -16.82 9.63 -8.48
C GLN A 152 -16.48 10.84 -9.34
N ARG A 153 -16.57 12.03 -8.74
CA ARG A 153 -16.13 13.30 -9.30
C ARG A 153 -14.83 13.73 -8.63
N VAL A 154 -13.91 14.31 -9.39
CA VAL A 154 -12.62 14.76 -8.86
C VAL A 154 -12.80 16.09 -8.14
N LEU A 155 -12.40 16.14 -6.86
CA LEU A 155 -12.26 17.39 -6.10
C LEU A 155 -10.88 18.01 -6.34
N ALA A 156 -9.83 17.19 -6.20
CA ALA A 156 -8.45 17.60 -6.44
C ALA A 156 -7.63 16.40 -6.94
N ASP A 157 -6.69 16.65 -7.83
CA ASP A 157 -5.84 15.63 -8.43
C ASP A 157 -4.36 16.00 -8.33
N ASN A 158 -3.50 15.01 -8.46
CA ASN A 158 -2.05 15.14 -8.44
C ASN A 158 -1.51 15.86 -7.18
N LEU A 159 -2.15 15.65 -6.04
CA LEU A 159 -1.72 16.20 -4.76
C LEU A 159 -0.48 15.43 -4.25
N ASN A 160 0.48 16.17 -3.69
CA ASN A 160 1.69 15.57 -3.10
C ASN A 160 1.41 15.21 -1.63
N THR A 161 1.69 13.97 -1.24
CA THR A 161 1.50 13.46 0.12
C THR A 161 2.33 14.17 1.21
N LEU A 162 3.42 14.86 0.84
CA LEU A 162 4.25 15.62 1.79
C LEU A 162 3.73 17.06 2.00
N GLN A 163 2.66 17.47 1.31
CA GLN A 163 2.08 18.79 1.43
C GLN A 163 0.68 18.69 2.02
N ASN A 164 0.37 19.61 2.93
CA ASN A 164 -0.95 19.76 3.50
C ASN A 164 -1.74 20.79 2.71
N TYR A 165 -2.88 20.40 2.17
CA TYR A 165 -3.74 21.27 1.37
C TYR A 165 -5.03 21.58 2.11
N THR A 166 -5.53 22.80 1.90
CA THR A 166 -6.90 23.16 2.27
C THR A 166 -7.72 23.21 0.98
N LEU A 167 -8.68 22.32 0.84
CA LEU A 167 -9.54 22.19 -0.33
C LEU A 167 -10.91 22.78 0.02
N ASP A 168 -11.35 23.77 -0.74
CA ASP A 168 -12.74 24.26 -0.69
C ASP A 168 -13.64 23.18 -1.30
N ALA A 169 -14.51 22.63 -0.50
CA ALA A 169 -15.44 21.57 -0.87
C ALA A 169 -16.89 21.99 -0.61
N SER A 170 -17.11 23.30 -0.51
CA SER A 170 -18.44 23.88 -0.40
C SER A 170 -19.30 23.53 -1.63
N PRO A 171 -20.62 23.47 -1.50
CA PRO A 171 -21.51 23.22 -2.64
C PRO A 171 -21.27 24.18 -3.82
N ALA A 172 -20.94 25.43 -3.56
CA ALA A 172 -20.64 26.43 -4.57
C ALA A 172 -19.33 26.12 -5.32
N ALA A 173 -18.25 25.78 -4.60
CA ALA A 173 -16.96 25.40 -5.19
C ALA A 173 -17.06 24.14 -6.03
N LEU A 174 -17.88 23.18 -5.62
CA LEU A 174 -18.11 21.91 -6.32
C LEU A 174 -19.12 22.04 -7.48
N GLY A 175 -19.79 23.20 -7.65
CA GLY A 175 -20.80 23.40 -8.67
C GLY A 175 -22.02 22.49 -8.51
N LEU A 176 -22.43 22.22 -7.26
CA LEU A 176 -23.56 21.36 -6.97
C LEU A 176 -24.89 22.07 -7.21
N ALA A 177 -25.90 21.33 -7.66
CA ALA A 177 -27.27 21.81 -7.74
C ALA A 177 -27.84 22.05 -6.34
N SER A 178 -28.94 22.82 -6.23
CA SER A 178 -29.53 23.19 -4.94
C SER A 178 -30.01 22.02 -4.10
N ASN A 179 -30.33 20.90 -4.74
CA ASN A 179 -30.76 19.64 -4.10
C ASN A 179 -29.65 18.57 -4.10
N GLU A 180 -28.45 18.91 -4.55
CA GLU A 180 -27.30 18.03 -4.61
C GLU A 180 -26.37 18.28 -3.43
N TYR A 181 -25.89 17.23 -2.80
CA TYR A 181 -24.92 17.28 -1.70
C TYR A 181 -24.00 16.09 -1.71
N VAL A 182 -22.79 16.28 -1.17
CA VAL A 182 -21.79 15.23 -1.06
C VAL A 182 -22.21 14.20 -0.03
N THR A 183 -22.14 12.93 -0.41
CA THR A 183 -22.42 11.78 0.48
C THR A 183 -21.18 11.07 0.93
N GLN A 184 -20.10 11.14 0.11
CA GLN A 184 -18.89 10.41 0.35
C GLN A 184 -17.67 11.15 -0.19
N VAL A 185 -16.57 11.12 0.56
CA VAL A 185 -15.25 11.59 0.15
C VAL A 185 -14.27 10.43 0.19
N THR A 186 -13.42 10.30 -0.82
CA THR A 186 -12.41 9.25 -0.89
C THR A 186 -11.05 9.84 -1.29
N PHE A 187 -10.01 9.48 -0.54
CA PHE A 187 -8.62 9.76 -0.83
C PHE A 187 -8.00 8.53 -1.49
N LEU A 188 -7.56 8.65 -2.73
CA LEU A 188 -7.04 7.57 -3.56
C LEU A 188 -5.53 7.73 -3.74
N PHE A 189 -4.74 6.88 -3.10
CA PHE A 189 -3.28 6.92 -3.13
C PHE A 189 -2.68 5.96 -4.16
N GLY A 190 -3.41 4.90 -4.55
CA GLY A 190 -2.86 3.83 -5.38
C GLY A 190 -1.86 2.99 -4.62
N ARG A 191 -0.68 2.75 -5.21
CA ARG A 191 0.36 1.94 -4.56
C ARG A 191 1.08 2.73 -3.46
N VAL A 192 1.09 2.18 -2.25
CA VAL A 192 1.82 2.71 -1.09
C VAL A 192 2.80 1.68 -0.53
N PRO A 193 3.98 2.09 -0.05
CA PRO A 193 4.95 1.16 0.56
C PRO A 193 4.44 0.60 1.89
N GLY A 194 5.05 -0.49 2.34
CA GLY A 194 4.91 -0.96 3.71
C GLY A 194 5.33 0.14 4.71
N GLY A 195 4.62 0.25 5.82
CA GLY A 195 4.86 1.30 6.81
C GLY A 195 4.44 2.72 6.39
N PHE A 196 3.75 2.89 5.24
CA PHE A 196 3.15 4.17 4.85
C PHE A 196 2.16 4.62 5.91
N ARG A 197 2.33 5.84 6.44
CA ARG A 197 1.48 6.36 7.52
C ARG A 197 1.24 7.85 7.41
N GLN A 198 0.15 8.26 8.00
CA GLN A 198 -0.15 9.67 8.29
C GLN A 198 0.95 10.30 9.15
N VAL A 199 1.27 11.57 8.88
CA VAL A 199 2.17 12.44 9.68
C VAL A 199 1.36 13.59 10.27
N GLU A 200 0.76 14.43 9.43
CA GLU A 200 -0.19 15.44 9.89
C GLU A 200 -1.62 14.95 9.72
N THR A 201 -2.47 15.33 10.65
CA THR A 201 -3.86 14.87 10.73
C THR A 201 -4.73 15.50 9.64
N PRO A 202 -5.43 14.72 8.81
CA PRO A 202 -6.47 15.24 7.93
C PRO A 202 -7.77 15.53 8.69
N TYR A 203 -8.50 16.53 8.17
CA TYR A 203 -9.79 16.96 8.71
C TYR A 203 -10.82 17.11 7.60
N ILE A 204 -12.06 16.78 7.92
CA ILE A 204 -13.23 17.11 7.10
C ILE A 204 -14.13 18.03 7.91
N TYR A 205 -14.49 19.16 7.31
CA TYR A 205 -15.35 20.17 7.90
C TYR A 205 -16.71 20.17 7.19
N CYS A 206 -17.77 20.31 7.98
CA CYS A 206 -19.16 20.33 7.55
C CYS A 206 -19.93 21.45 8.23
#